data_be5a5028ada38f278bc9176a29b0daf5
#
_entry.id   be5a5028ada38f278bc9176a29b0daf5
#
_cell.length_a   1.000
_cell.length_b   1.000
_cell.length_c   1.000
_cell.angle_alpha   90.00
_cell.angle_beta   90.00
_cell.angle_gamma   90.00
#
_symmetry.space_group_name_H-M   'P 1'
#
loop_
_entity.id
_entity.type
_entity.pdbx_description
1 polymer ?
#
loop_
_entity_poly.entity_id
_entity_poly.type
_entity_poly.pdbx_seq_one_letter_code
_entity_poly.pdbx_strand_id
1 'polypeptide(L)'
;LLAAAMGFAIIALVDSRFGLWVLIAGTVVMSLGLAPVFTIGNEMIITAAPPERAGAASAISETAAEFSGALGIALFGSIGTALYRTTLSGTMPIGVQTDEASAALATLGAAVAVARTLTSATANLLMEAAQRAFVSALQFVAMLGAVVLLTASVLSRRILAARKTTAREMNDERGT
;
A
#
# COMPACT_ATOMS: atom_id res chain seq x y z
N LEU A 1 5.70 10.73 6.54
CA LEU A 1 4.91 10.50 5.31
C LEU A 1 5.78 10.51 4.05
N LEU A 2 6.70 11.48 3.85
CA LEU A 2 7.57 11.50 2.66
C LEU A 2 8.49 10.27 2.59
N ALA A 3 9.08 9.84 3.70
CA ALA A 3 9.88 8.63 3.74
C ALA A 3 9.04 7.38 3.40
N ALA A 4 7.80 7.30 3.88
CA ALA A 4 6.89 6.21 3.54
C ALA A 4 6.51 6.21 2.06
N ALA A 5 6.25 7.38 1.47
CA ALA A 5 6.01 7.53 0.03
C ALA A 5 7.25 7.07 -0.80
N MET A 6 8.45 7.39 -0.31
CA MET A 6 9.69 6.94 -0.93
C MET A 6 9.86 5.40 -0.85
N GLY A 7 9.45 4.79 0.26
CA GLY A 7 9.41 3.33 0.40
C GLY A 7 8.49 2.68 -0.64
N PHE A 8 7.29 3.21 -0.85
CA PHE A 8 6.38 2.75 -1.90
C PHE A 8 6.95 2.98 -3.31
N ALA A 9 7.62 4.12 -3.54
CA ALA A 9 8.28 4.37 -4.82
C ALA A 9 9.41 3.36 -5.10
N ILE A 10 10.16 2.95 -4.07
CA ILE A 10 11.17 1.88 -4.20
C ILE A 10 10.49 0.55 -4.54
N ILE A 11 9.37 0.20 -3.88
CA ILE A 11 8.62 -1.03 -4.20
C ILE A 11 8.10 -1.00 -5.65
N ALA A 12 7.70 0.16 -6.17
CA ALA A 12 7.28 0.30 -7.56
C ALA A 12 8.39 0.05 -8.59
N LEU A 13 9.67 0.04 -8.17
CA LEU A 13 10.82 -0.29 -9.01
C LEU A 13 11.18 -1.79 -8.96
N VAL A 14 10.34 -2.62 -8.34
CA VAL A 14 10.58 -4.07 -8.26
C VAL A 14 10.74 -4.66 -9.66
N ASP A 15 11.77 -5.48 -9.84
CA ASP A 15 12.13 -6.16 -11.09
C ASP A 15 12.38 -7.65 -10.80
N SER A 16 12.31 -8.46 -11.83
CA SER A 16 12.57 -9.91 -11.75
C SER A 16 13.99 -10.26 -11.30
N ARG A 17 14.96 -9.37 -11.46
CA ARG A 17 16.38 -9.59 -11.11
C ARG A 17 16.71 -9.37 -9.64
N PHE A 18 16.23 -8.27 -9.07
CA PHE A 18 16.52 -7.85 -7.69
C PHE A 18 15.27 -7.71 -6.84
N GLY A 19 14.15 -8.31 -7.27
CA GLY A 19 12.82 -8.11 -6.69
C GLY A 19 12.77 -8.25 -5.18
N LEU A 20 13.40 -9.27 -4.61
CA LEU A 20 13.42 -9.50 -3.16
C LEU A 20 14.14 -8.37 -2.41
N TRP A 21 15.29 -7.94 -2.87
CA TRP A 21 16.07 -6.88 -2.21
C TRP A 21 15.37 -5.52 -2.31
N VAL A 22 14.75 -5.23 -3.45
CA VAL A 22 13.96 -4.01 -3.65
C VAL A 22 12.74 -4.02 -2.75
N LEU A 23 12.03 -5.14 -2.61
CA LEU A 23 10.90 -5.29 -1.69
C LEU A 23 11.33 -5.08 -0.24
N ILE A 24 12.42 -5.71 0.20
CA ILE A 24 12.93 -5.55 1.56
C ILE A 24 13.30 -4.08 1.81
N ALA A 25 14.10 -3.47 0.94
CA ALA A 25 14.51 -2.09 1.09
C ALA A 25 13.31 -1.12 1.12
N GLY A 26 12.38 -1.27 0.18
CA GLY A 26 11.17 -0.45 0.12
C GLY A 26 10.29 -0.60 1.35
N THR A 27 10.09 -1.84 1.83
CA THR A 27 9.30 -2.12 3.03
C THR A 27 9.95 -1.53 4.29
N VAL A 28 11.28 -1.64 4.43
CA VAL A 28 12.01 -1.05 5.57
C VAL A 28 11.86 0.48 5.55
N VAL A 29 12.10 1.13 4.41
CA VAL A 29 11.95 2.59 4.30
C VAL A 29 10.51 3.04 4.56
N MET A 30 9.53 2.32 4.02
CA MET A 30 8.11 2.58 4.26
C MET A 30 7.76 2.48 5.75
N SER A 31 8.18 1.41 6.42
CA SER A 31 7.90 1.17 7.84
C SER A 31 8.54 2.23 8.72
N LEU A 32 9.79 2.59 8.47
CA LEU A 32 10.49 3.67 9.19
C LEU A 32 9.80 5.03 9.00
N GLY A 33 9.20 5.25 7.82
CA GLY A 33 8.46 6.48 7.54
C GLY A 33 7.07 6.54 8.17
N LEU A 34 6.41 5.39 8.38
CA LEU A 34 5.06 5.32 8.98
C LEU A 34 5.09 5.26 10.50
N ALA A 35 6.08 4.61 11.11
CA ALA A 35 6.14 4.43 12.56
C ALA A 35 5.98 5.73 13.35
N PRO A 36 6.72 6.83 13.07
CA PRO A 36 6.55 8.08 13.78
C PRO A 36 5.16 8.70 13.59
N VAL A 37 4.54 8.49 12.43
CA VAL A 37 3.20 9.04 12.11
C VAL A 37 2.15 8.39 13.02
N PHE A 38 2.20 7.09 13.19
CA PHE A 38 1.31 6.37 14.09
C PHE A 38 1.54 6.76 15.55
N THR A 39 2.79 6.81 16.01
CA THR A 39 3.12 7.14 17.39
C THR A 39 2.68 8.55 17.75
N ILE A 40 3.09 9.55 16.97
CA ILE A 40 2.76 10.96 17.22
C ILE A 40 1.26 11.21 17.04
N GLY A 41 0.65 10.58 16.03
CA GLY A 41 -0.79 10.71 15.77
C GLY A 41 -1.62 10.20 16.95
N ASN A 42 -1.29 9.04 17.48
CA ASN A 42 -2.00 8.45 18.62
C ASN A 42 -1.79 9.30 19.89
N GLU A 43 -0.58 9.76 20.16
CA GLU A 43 -0.28 10.65 21.27
C GLU A 43 -1.09 11.96 21.20
N MET A 44 -1.15 12.58 20.03
CA MET A 44 -1.94 13.80 19.82
C MET A 44 -3.44 13.60 20.05
N ILE A 45 -4.00 12.44 19.72
CA ILE A 45 -5.41 12.12 19.93
C ILE A 45 -5.68 11.95 21.42
N ILE A 46 -4.83 11.22 22.13
CA ILE A 46 -5.01 10.94 23.55
C ILE A 46 -4.83 12.23 24.38
N THR A 47 -3.83 13.02 24.08
CA THR A 47 -3.54 14.27 24.81
C THR A 47 -4.55 15.39 24.53
N ALA A 48 -5.27 15.34 23.42
CA ALA A 48 -6.35 16.28 23.10
C ALA A 48 -7.66 15.97 23.87
N ALA A 49 -7.79 14.78 24.46
CA ALA A 49 -8.97 14.39 25.22
C ALA A 49 -8.84 14.78 26.69
N PRO A 50 -9.96 15.12 27.38
CA PRO A 50 -9.97 15.25 28.84
C PRO A 50 -9.49 13.96 29.52
N PRO A 51 -8.78 14.04 30.66
CA PRO A 51 -8.22 12.85 31.34
C PRO A 51 -9.27 11.75 31.59
N GLU A 52 -10.50 12.13 31.93
CA GLU A 52 -11.60 11.22 32.20
C GLU A 52 -12.07 10.45 30.97
N ARG A 53 -11.75 10.95 29.76
CA ARG A 53 -12.12 10.38 28.47
C ARG A 53 -10.94 9.84 27.66
N ALA A 54 -9.74 9.84 28.20
CA ALA A 54 -8.53 9.39 27.52
C ALA A 54 -8.65 7.93 27.04
N GLY A 55 -9.26 7.05 27.85
CA GLY A 55 -9.52 5.66 27.46
C GLY A 55 -10.48 5.52 26.28
N ALA A 56 -11.54 6.33 26.24
CA ALA A 56 -12.47 6.36 25.09
C ALA A 56 -11.79 6.89 23.82
N ALA A 57 -10.97 7.93 23.95
CA ALA A 57 -10.21 8.48 22.81
C ALA A 57 -9.22 7.45 22.24
N SER A 58 -8.53 6.70 23.11
CA SER A 58 -7.63 5.61 22.68
C SER A 58 -8.40 4.50 21.94
N ALA A 59 -9.55 4.07 22.47
CA ALA A 59 -10.37 3.03 21.85
C ALA A 59 -10.90 3.46 20.45
N ILE A 60 -11.31 4.71 20.30
CA ILE A 60 -11.76 5.25 19.02
C ILE A 60 -10.58 5.32 18.03
N SER A 61 -9.40 5.76 18.49
CA SER A 61 -8.20 5.82 17.66
C SER A 61 -7.80 4.44 17.13
N GLU A 62 -7.78 3.44 18.01
CA GLU A 62 -7.46 2.06 17.64
C GLU A 62 -8.48 1.49 16.65
N THR A 63 -9.78 1.65 16.94
CA THR A 63 -10.83 1.19 16.02
C THR A 63 -10.72 1.86 14.65
N ALA A 64 -10.43 3.16 14.60
CA ALA A 64 -10.26 3.88 13.36
C ALA A 64 -9.02 3.40 12.57
N ALA A 65 -7.92 3.07 13.27
CA ALA A 65 -6.71 2.53 12.66
C ALA A 65 -6.96 1.15 12.04
N GLU A 66 -7.59 0.23 12.78
CA GLU A 66 -7.96 -1.10 12.30
C GLU A 66 -8.93 -1.04 11.11
N PHE A 67 -9.97 -0.22 11.20
CA PHE A 67 -10.93 -0.03 10.11
C PHE A 67 -10.25 0.54 8.85
N SER A 68 -9.38 1.53 9.01
CA SER A 68 -8.63 2.13 7.90
C SER A 68 -7.67 1.13 7.26
N GLY A 69 -7.02 0.29 8.08
CA GLY A 69 -6.16 -0.80 7.61
C GLY A 69 -6.94 -1.83 6.78
N ALA A 70 -8.08 -2.30 7.30
CA ALA A 70 -8.94 -3.25 6.59
C ALA A 70 -9.46 -2.67 5.26
N LEU A 71 -9.89 -1.41 5.25
CA LEU A 71 -10.34 -0.71 4.05
C LEU A 71 -9.21 -0.57 3.03
N GLY A 72 -8.00 -0.23 3.48
CA GLY A 72 -6.81 -0.14 2.64
C GLY A 72 -6.48 -1.48 1.97
N ILE A 73 -6.46 -2.58 2.73
CA ILE A 73 -6.24 -3.93 2.20
C ILE A 73 -7.33 -4.29 1.17
N ALA A 74 -8.59 -4.02 1.47
CA ALA A 74 -9.69 -4.31 0.55
C ALA A 74 -9.59 -3.54 -0.77
N LEU A 75 -9.32 -2.24 -0.72
CA LEU A 75 -9.21 -1.39 -1.90
C LEU A 75 -7.97 -1.74 -2.75
N PHE A 76 -6.78 -1.71 -2.15
CA PHE A 76 -5.54 -1.97 -2.88
C PHE A 76 -5.45 -3.43 -3.33
N GLY A 77 -5.94 -4.37 -2.52
CA GLY A 77 -6.00 -5.79 -2.86
C GLY A 77 -6.96 -6.05 -4.03
N SER A 78 -8.12 -5.40 -4.06
CA SER A 78 -9.08 -5.51 -5.18
C SER A 78 -8.50 -4.97 -6.47
N ILE A 79 -7.85 -3.81 -6.43
CA ILE A 79 -7.17 -3.22 -7.60
C ILE A 79 -6.05 -4.13 -8.09
N GLY A 80 -5.19 -4.61 -7.19
CA GLY A 80 -4.09 -5.51 -7.53
C GLY A 80 -4.58 -6.81 -8.15
N THR A 81 -5.63 -7.41 -7.58
CA THR A 81 -6.23 -8.64 -8.12
C THR A 81 -6.86 -8.42 -9.49
N ALA A 82 -7.57 -7.31 -9.69
CA ALA A 82 -8.17 -6.98 -10.98
C ALA A 82 -7.09 -6.80 -12.07
N LEU A 83 -6.01 -6.08 -11.75
CA LEU A 83 -4.87 -5.89 -12.66
C LEU A 83 -4.15 -7.21 -12.97
N TYR A 84 -3.91 -8.05 -11.97
CA TYR A 84 -3.33 -9.37 -12.17
C TYR A 84 -4.17 -10.20 -13.14
N ARG A 85 -5.48 -10.27 -12.90
CA ARG A 85 -6.42 -11.02 -13.75
C ARG A 85 -6.46 -10.51 -15.18
N THR A 86 -6.57 -9.21 -15.39
CA THR A 86 -6.64 -8.62 -16.72
C THR A 86 -5.33 -8.82 -17.49
N THR A 87 -4.19 -8.65 -16.84
CA THR A 87 -2.89 -8.84 -17.46
C THR A 87 -2.64 -10.30 -17.81
N LEU A 88 -2.91 -11.24 -16.87
CA LEU A 88 -2.69 -12.65 -17.11
C LEU A 88 -3.67 -13.20 -18.17
N SER A 89 -4.95 -12.79 -18.16
CA SER A 89 -5.91 -13.23 -19.17
C SER A 89 -5.50 -12.83 -20.59
N GLY A 90 -4.89 -11.65 -20.74
CA GLY A 90 -4.39 -11.17 -22.03
C GLY A 90 -3.10 -11.87 -22.51
N THR A 91 -2.42 -12.59 -21.64
CA THR A 91 -1.14 -13.27 -21.92
C THR A 91 -1.19 -14.77 -21.64
N MET A 92 -2.40 -15.35 -21.50
CA MET A 92 -2.59 -16.76 -21.19
C MET A 92 -2.00 -17.64 -22.31
N PRO A 93 -1.11 -18.59 -21.96
CA PRO A 93 -0.50 -19.47 -22.97
C PRO A 93 -1.52 -20.40 -23.62
N ILE A 94 -1.30 -20.68 -24.91
CA ILE A 94 -2.06 -21.68 -25.64
C ILE A 94 -1.77 -23.06 -25.04
N GLY A 95 -2.84 -23.85 -24.80
CA GLY A 95 -2.71 -25.20 -24.23
C GLY A 95 -3.08 -25.31 -22.75
N VAL A 96 -3.40 -24.18 -22.09
CA VAL A 96 -4.03 -24.18 -20.76
C VAL A 96 -5.54 -24.34 -20.92
N GLN A 97 -6.12 -25.36 -20.28
CA GLN A 97 -7.57 -25.59 -20.32
C GLN A 97 -8.36 -24.49 -19.60
N THR A 98 -9.63 -24.33 -19.98
CA THR A 98 -10.47 -23.24 -19.42
C THR A 98 -10.55 -23.26 -17.91
N ASP A 99 -10.69 -24.45 -17.30
CA ASP A 99 -10.77 -24.59 -15.85
C ASP A 99 -9.44 -24.27 -15.17
N GLU A 100 -8.33 -24.71 -15.75
CA GLU A 100 -6.96 -24.40 -15.31
C GLU A 100 -6.66 -22.90 -15.43
N ALA A 101 -7.07 -22.28 -16.55
CA ALA A 101 -6.93 -20.85 -16.75
C ALA A 101 -7.72 -20.04 -15.71
N SER A 102 -8.97 -20.44 -15.42
CA SER A 102 -9.80 -19.80 -14.40
C SER A 102 -9.18 -19.89 -13.01
N ALA A 103 -8.59 -21.03 -12.67
CA ALA A 103 -7.87 -21.23 -11.43
C ALA A 103 -6.60 -20.38 -11.36
N ALA A 104 -5.79 -20.35 -12.42
CA ALA A 104 -4.57 -19.54 -12.48
C ALA A 104 -4.84 -18.03 -12.35
N LEU A 105 -5.98 -17.55 -12.84
CA LEU A 105 -6.41 -16.15 -12.71
C LEU A 105 -6.81 -15.77 -11.26
N ALA A 106 -7.04 -16.73 -10.37
CA ALA A 106 -7.43 -16.41 -9.01
C ALA A 106 -6.29 -15.77 -8.22
N THR A 107 -5.10 -16.38 -8.24
CA THR A 107 -3.90 -15.88 -7.54
C THR A 107 -2.63 -16.43 -8.21
N LEU A 108 -1.49 -15.78 -7.96
CA LEU A 108 -0.18 -16.30 -8.37
C LEU A 108 0.09 -17.71 -7.78
N GLY A 109 -0.30 -17.95 -6.52
CA GLY A 109 -0.18 -19.27 -5.89
C GLY A 109 -0.98 -20.37 -6.62
N ALA A 110 -2.19 -20.04 -7.07
CA ALA A 110 -3.00 -20.94 -7.88
C ALA A 110 -2.38 -21.18 -9.27
N ALA A 111 -1.80 -20.18 -9.90
CA ALA A 111 -1.05 -20.34 -11.15
C ALA A 111 0.15 -21.29 -10.98
N VAL A 112 0.86 -21.22 -9.84
CA VAL A 112 1.93 -22.18 -9.50
C VAL A 112 1.38 -23.60 -9.37
N ALA A 113 0.22 -23.80 -8.73
CA ALA A 113 -0.41 -25.10 -8.60
C ALA A 113 -0.81 -25.69 -9.96
N VAL A 114 -1.43 -24.89 -10.82
CA VAL A 114 -1.78 -25.27 -12.20
C VAL A 114 -0.52 -25.59 -13.03
N ALA A 115 0.55 -24.81 -12.92
CA ALA A 115 1.78 -25.08 -13.65
C ALA A 115 2.38 -26.47 -13.35
N ARG A 116 2.14 -27.01 -12.16
CA ARG A 116 2.62 -28.38 -11.80
C ARG A 116 1.87 -29.50 -12.52
N THR A 117 0.70 -29.24 -13.07
CA THR A 117 -0.10 -30.24 -13.81
C THR A 117 0.14 -30.18 -15.32
N LEU A 118 0.78 -29.13 -15.79
CA LEU A 118 1.04 -28.88 -17.21
C LEU A 118 2.37 -29.50 -17.70
N THR A 119 2.52 -29.61 -19.00
CA THR A 119 3.82 -29.93 -19.61
C THR A 119 4.85 -28.86 -19.31
N SER A 120 6.11 -29.21 -19.20
CA SER A 120 7.19 -28.30 -18.82
C SER A 120 7.24 -27.01 -19.65
N ALA A 121 6.97 -27.09 -20.94
CA ALA A 121 6.97 -25.93 -21.84
C ALA A 121 5.81 -24.97 -21.51
N THR A 122 4.58 -25.48 -21.39
CA THR A 122 3.39 -24.69 -21.06
C THR A 122 3.47 -24.14 -19.63
N ALA A 123 3.99 -24.95 -18.69
CA ALA A 123 4.20 -24.55 -17.31
C ALA A 123 5.13 -23.35 -17.19
N ASN A 124 6.27 -23.36 -17.90
CA ASN A 124 7.21 -22.23 -17.89
C ASN A 124 6.59 -20.95 -18.46
N LEU A 125 5.85 -21.07 -19.57
CA LEU A 125 5.15 -19.91 -20.16
C LEU A 125 4.09 -19.34 -19.22
N LEU A 126 3.30 -20.21 -18.57
CA LEU A 126 2.31 -19.77 -17.58
C LEU A 126 2.96 -19.07 -16.39
N MET A 127 4.04 -19.64 -15.86
CA MET A 127 4.75 -19.06 -14.73
C MET A 127 5.35 -17.69 -15.07
N GLU A 128 5.95 -17.56 -16.25
CA GLU A 128 6.51 -16.28 -16.70
C GLU A 128 5.42 -15.22 -16.90
N ALA A 129 4.28 -15.60 -17.49
CA ALA A 129 3.13 -14.70 -17.66
C ALA A 129 2.52 -14.29 -16.32
N ALA A 130 2.31 -15.25 -15.41
CA ALA A 130 1.74 -14.99 -14.08
C ALA A 130 2.66 -14.11 -13.21
N GLN A 131 3.97 -14.37 -13.22
CA GLN A 131 4.94 -13.54 -12.50
C GLN A 131 4.97 -12.11 -13.06
N ARG A 132 5.00 -11.92 -14.38
CA ARG A 132 4.93 -10.59 -14.99
C ARG A 132 3.64 -9.85 -14.63
N ALA A 133 2.50 -10.54 -14.69
CA ALA A 133 1.22 -9.97 -14.30
C ALA A 133 1.19 -9.54 -12.83
N PHE A 134 1.75 -10.35 -11.94
CA PHE A 134 1.83 -10.05 -10.51
C PHE A 134 2.75 -8.86 -10.22
N VAL A 135 3.94 -8.84 -10.82
CA VAL A 135 4.89 -7.73 -10.65
C VAL A 135 4.29 -6.42 -11.16
N SER A 136 3.65 -6.43 -12.34
CA SER A 136 2.99 -5.24 -12.89
C SER A 136 1.86 -4.74 -11.98
N ALA A 137 1.02 -5.64 -11.45
CA ALA A 137 -0.03 -5.27 -10.49
C ALA A 137 0.56 -4.67 -9.20
N LEU A 138 1.63 -5.28 -8.66
CA LEU A 138 2.33 -4.78 -7.48
C LEU A 138 2.93 -3.40 -7.69
N GLN A 139 3.60 -3.17 -8.83
CA GLN A 139 4.16 -1.87 -9.19
C GLN A 139 3.08 -0.78 -9.26
N PHE A 140 1.94 -1.08 -9.89
CA PHE A 140 0.83 -0.14 -10.00
C PHE A 140 0.25 0.21 -8.62
N VAL A 141 -0.02 -0.79 -7.78
CA VAL A 141 -0.52 -0.59 -6.42
C VAL A 141 0.47 0.20 -5.57
N ALA A 142 1.77 -0.08 -5.71
CA ALA A 142 2.81 0.68 -5.02
C ALA A 142 2.88 2.13 -5.48
N MET A 143 2.78 2.40 -6.79
CA MET A 143 2.71 3.76 -7.31
C MET A 143 1.49 4.52 -6.76
N LEU A 144 0.33 3.87 -6.73
CA LEU A 144 -0.89 4.46 -6.17
C LEU A 144 -0.70 4.79 -4.69
N GLY A 145 -0.11 3.89 -3.90
CA GLY A 145 0.23 4.12 -2.49
C GLY A 145 1.19 5.31 -2.31
N ALA A 146 2.23 5.42 -3.15
CA ALA A 146 3.15 6.55 -3.13
C ALA A 146 2.43 7.88 -3.39
N VAL A 147 1.54 7.93 -4.39
CA VAL A 147 0.75 9.14 -4.71
C VAL A 147 -0.17 9.53 -3.56
N VAL A 148 -0.86 8.57 -2.95
CA VAL A 148 -1.73 8.82 -1.79
C VAL A 148 -0.93 9.41 -0.62
N LEU A 149 0.23 8.86 -0.31
CA LEU A 149 1.07 9.37 0.78
C LEU A 149 1.72 10.72 0.47
N LEU A 150 2.09 10.97 -0.77
CA LEU A 150 2.58 12.29 -1.19
C LEU A 150 1.49 13.36 -1.07
N THR A 151 0.28 13.08 -1.53
CA THR A 151 -0.85 14.01 -1.39
C THR A 151 -1.20 14.26 0.07
N ALA A 152 -1.24 13.24 0.90
CA ALA A 152 -1.43 13.36 2.34
C ALA A 152 -0.31 14.19 3.01
N SER A 153 0.93 14.01 2.59
CA SER A 153 2.08 14.78 3.10
C SER A 153 1.98 16.26 2.76
N VAL A 154 1.61 16.59 1.52
CA VAL A 154 1.43 17.98 1.08
C VAL A 154 0.27 18.64 1.84
N LEU A 155 -0.86 17.93 1.97
CA LEU A 155 -2.04 18.44 2.68
C LEU A 155 -1.73 18.72 4.15
N SER A 156 -1.06 17.77 4.83
CA SER A 156 -0.65 17.94 6.23
C SER A 156 0.25 19.16 6.42
N ARG A 157 1.22 19.39 5.52
CA ARG A 157 2.08 20.58 5.57
C ARG A 157 1.30 21.87 5.41
N ARG A 158 0.33 21.91 4.49
CA ARG A 158 -0.51 23.11 4.26
C ARG A 158 -1.36 23.43 5.49
N ILE A 159 -1.98 22.44 6.11
CA ILE A 159 -2.80 22.61 7.32
C ILE A 159 -1.95 23.12 8.49
N LEU A 160 -0.77 22.54 8.69
CA LEU A 160 0.15 22.98 9.76
C LEU A 160 0.70 24.39 9.52
N ALA A 161 0.98 24.76 8.29
CA ALA A 161 1.42 26.11 7.96
C ALA A 161 0.32 27.15 8.23
N ALA A 162 -0.91 26.89 7.82
CA ALA A 162 -2.06 27.77 8.08
C ALA A 162 -2.28 28.01 9.59
N ARG A 163 -2.21 26.95 10.42
CA ARG A 163 -2.35 27.08 11.88
C ARG A 163 -1.26 27.95 12.51
N LYS A 164 -0.02 27.89 12.02
CA LYS A 164 1.08 28.72 12.52
C LYS A 164 0.88 30.21 12.22
N THR A 165 0.30 30.54 11.07
CA THR A 165 0.00 31.94 10.69
C THR A 165 -1.07 32.51 11.61
N THR A 166 -2.18 31.80 11.80
CA THR A 166 -3.27 32.25 12.70
C THR A 166 -2.82 32.41 14.15
N ALA A 167 -1.97 31.48 14.64
CA ALA A 167 -1.43 31.57 16.00
C ALA A 167 -0.48 32.79 16.20
N ARG A 168 0.27 33.18 15.14
CA ARG A 168 1.09 34.38 15.18
C ARG A 168 0.26 35.66 15.20
N GLU A 169 -0.77 35.75 14.37
CA GLU A 169 -1.69 36.87 14.31
C GLU A 169 -2.38 37.11 15.66
N MET A 170 -2.90 36.05 16.28
CA MET A 170 -3.53 36.16 17.60
C MET A 170 -2.55 36.54 18.74
N ASN A 171 -1.28 36.23 18.60
CA ASN A 171 -0.27 36.61 19.61
C ASN A 171 0.18 38.09 19.44
N ASP A 172 0.22 38.58 18.22
CA ASP A 172 0.51 40.01 17.91
C ASP A 172 -0.60 40.92 18.39
N GLU A 173 -1.88 40.53 18.20
CA GLU A 173 -3.04 41.30 18.71
C GLU A 173 -3.15 41.34 20.23
N ARG A 174 -2.57 40.36 20.96
CA ARG A 174 -2.55 40.36 22.43
C ARG A 174 -1.37 41.10 23.05
N GLY A 175 -0.36 41.41 22.23
CA GLY A 175 0.85 42.12 22.69
C GLY A 175 0.80 43.65 22.52
N THR A 176 -0.25 44.16 21.89
CA THR A 176 -0.58 45.63 21.75
C THR A 176 -1.67 46.01 22.74
#